data_151aa280a7f0816f54a97c0fefd096e0
#
_entry.id   151aa280a7f0816f54a97c0fefd096e0
#
_cell.length_a   1.000
_cell.length_b   1.000
_cell.length_c   1.000
_cell.angle_alpha   90.00
_cell.angle_beta   90.00
_cell.angle_gamma   90.00
#
_symmetry.space_group_name_H-M   'P 1'
#
loop_
_entity.id
_entity.type
_entity.pdbx_description
1 polymer ?
#
loop_
_entity_poly.entity_id
_entity_poly.type
_entity_poly.pdbx_seq_one_letter_code
_entity_poly.pdbx_strand_id
1 'polypeptide(L)'
;MKRSLDFGLLLFRVLIASLMLYHGLTKLLNYENLKDVFPDPVGLGSHVSLILIMFAEIGCSILIIAGLLTRLATLPVITGMGVAAFVTHAGDPFSARELSLLFLGLYLVLLITGPGGFSVDHFLFRKKKWFSRK
;
A
#
# COMPACT_ATOMS: atom_id res chain seq x y z
N MET A 1 -5.61 5.75 26.78
CA MET A 1 -6.34 5.37 25.55
C MET A 1 -5.64 5.82 24.28
N LYS A 2 -5.18 7.06 24.21
CA LYS A 2 -4.51 7.58 23.00
C LYS A 2 -3.23 6.83 22.65
N ARG A 3 -2.41 6.46 23.64
CA ARG A 3 -1.18 5.69 23.43
C ARG A 3 -1.46 4.27 22.91
N SER A 4 -2.51 3.63 23.43
CA SER A 4 -2.90 2.29 22.96
C SER A 4 -3.35 2.32 21.52
N LEU A 5 -4.12 3.33 21.14
CA LEU A 5 -4.56 3.51 19.76
C LEU A 5 -3.37 3.78 18.84
N ASP A 6 -2.47 4.67 19.23
CA ASP A 6 -1.27 4.99 18.45
C ASP A 6 -0.37 3.76 18.26
N PHE A 7 -0.20 2.96 19.31
CA PHE A 7 0.57 1.73 19.23
C PHE A 7 -0.12 0.71 18.31
N GLY A 8 -1.45 0.59 18.42
CA GLY A 8 -2.22 -0.30 17.55
C GLY A 8 -2.12 0.11 16.08
N LEU A 9 -2.19 1.39 15.80
CA LEU A 9 -2.03 1.90 14.43
C LEU A 9 -0.62 1.70 13.89
N LEU A 10 0.40 1.86 14.74
CA LEU A 10 1.77 1.56 14.37
C LEU A 10 1.93 0.09 13.99
N LEU A 11 1.44 -0.80 14.83
CA LEU A 11 1.52 -2.24 14.59
C LEU A 11 0.76 -2.64 13.31
N PHE A 12 -0.45 -2.12 13.15
CA PHE A 12 -1.28 -2.35 11.97
C PHE A 12 -0.57 -1.89 10.69
N ARG A 13 -0.07 -0.67 10.70
CA ARG A 13 0.62 -0.07 9.56
C ARG A 13 1.87 -0.86 9.16
N VAL A 14 2.72 -1.17 10.13
CA VAL A 14 3.98 -1.89 9.89
C VAL A 14 3.67 -3.30 9.40
N LEU A 15 2.68 -3.97 9.98
CA LEU A 15 2.32 -5.33 9.59
C LEU A 15 1.85 -5.40 8.14
N ILE A 16 0.86 -4.59 7.77
CA ILE A 16 0.31 -4.67 6.41
C ILE A 16 1.30 -4.19 5.35
N ALA A 17 2.09 -3.16 5.66
CA ALA A 17 3.09 -2.65 4.72
C ALA A 17 4.25 -3.62 4.56
N SER A 18 4.63 -4.34 5.61
CA SER A 18 5.67 -5.37 5.52
C SER A 18 5.22 -6.54 4.66
N LEU A 19 3.97 -6.96 4.79
CA LEU A 19 3.41 -8.01 3.93
C LEU A 19 3.33 -7.56 2.47
N MET A 20 2.94 -6.32 2.23
CA MET A 20 2.89 -5.76 0.88
C MET A 20 4.30 -5.64 0.30
N LEU A 21 5.27 -5.22 1.11
CA LEU A 21 6.68 -5.15 0.70
C LEU A 21 7.20 -6.52 0.27
N TYR A 22 6.83 -7.56 1.01
CA TYR A 22 7.19 -8.94 0.66
C TYR A 22 6.69 -9.29 -0.74
N HIS A 23 5.44 -8.96 -1.05
CA HIS A 23 4.88 -9.20 -2.38
C HIS A 23 5.63 -8.45 -3.48
N GLY A 24 5.98 -7.18 -3.20
CA GLY A 24 6.75 -6.38 -4.15
C GLY A 24 8.16 -6.91 -4.37
N LEU A 25 8.83 -7.31 -3.30
CA LEU A 25 10.18 -7.87 -3.39
C LEU A 25 10.18 -9.21 -4.14
N THR A 26 9.15 -10.03 -3.94
CA THR A 26 8.99 -11.29 -4.68
C THR A 26 8.91 -11.03 -6.18
N LYS A 27 8.16 -10.01 -6.59
CA LYS A 27 8.07 -9.60 -8.00
C LYS A 27 9.42 -9.12 -8.53
N LEU A 28 10.14 -8.34 -7.73
CA LEU A 28 11.46 -7.84 -8.11
C LEU A 28 12.45 -8.98 -8.34
N LEU A 29 12.48 -9.97 -7.45
CA LEU A 29 13.36 -11.12 -7.57
C LEU A 29 13.01 -12.00 -8.77
N ASN A 30 11.75 -11.99 -9.21
CA ASN A 30 11.28 -12.75 -10.36
C ASN A 30 11.05 -11.88 -11.59
N TYR A 31 11.63 -10.68 -11.64
CA TYR A 31 11.40 -9.70 -12.68
C TYR A 31 11.61 -10.26 -14.08
N GLU A 32 12.71 -10.97 -14.32
CA GLU A 32 13.03 -11.51 -15.63
C GLU A 32 12.00 -12.53 -16.12
N ASN A 33 11.41 -13.30 -15.20
CA ASN A 33 10.39 -14.29 -15.52
C ASN A 33 9.00 -13.67 -15.70
N LEU A 34 8.74 -12.49 -15.11
CA LEU A 34 7.42 -11.87 -15.08
C LEU A 34 7.22 -10.76 -16.12
N LYS A 35 8.30 -10.11 -16.56
CA LYS A 35 8.21 -8.88 -17.37
C LYS A 35 7.43 -9.02 -18.68
N ASP A 36 7.45 -10.21 -19.29
CA ASP A 36 6.79 -10.46 -20.57
C ASP A 36 5.41 -11.14 -20.42
N VAL A 37 5.11 -11.67 -19.24
CA VAL A 37 3.88 -12.44 -18.99
C VAL A 37 2.99 -11.84 -17.91
N PHE A 38 3.40 -10.74 -17.29
CA PHE A 38 2.62 -10.12 -16.23
C PHE A 38 1.29 -9.58 -16.77
N PRO A 39 0.18 -9.71 -16.01
CA PRO A 39 -1.11 -9.20 -16.46
C PRO A 39 -1.08 -7.72 -16.81
N ASP A 40 -1.74 -7.36 -17.91
CA ASP A 40 -1.83 -5.99 -18.40
C ASP A 40 -3.30 -5.57 -18.48
N PRO A 41 -3.93 -5.31 -17.33
CA PRO A 41 -5.38 -5.06 -17.28
C PRO A 41 -5.82 -3.74 -17.89
N VAL A 42 -4.91 -2.78 -18.03
CA VAL A 42 -5.24 -1.44 -18.51
C VAL A 42 -4.56 -1.07 -19.83
N GLY A 43 -3.90 -2.02 -20.49
CA GLY A 43 -3.34 -1.83 -21.82
C GLY A 43 -2.03 -1.07 -21.91
N LEU A 44 -1.27 -0.99 -20.81
CA LEU A 44 0.02 -0.29 -20.77
C LEU A 44 1.22 -1.16 -21.16
N GLY A 45 1.00 -2.46 -21.33
CA GLY A 45 2.03 -3.44 -21.57
C GLY A 45 2.44 -4.16 -20.28
N SER A 46 2.84 -5.44 -20.41
CA SER A 46 3.22 -6.26 -19.26
C SER A 46 4.37 -5.67 -18.47
N HIS A 47 5.39 -5.15 -19.17
CA HIS A 47 6.57 -4.56 -18.57
C HIS A 47 6.22 -3.32 -17.71
N VAL A 48 5.44 -2.40 -18.29
CA VAL A 48 5.04 -1.17 -17.59
C VAL A 48 4.11 -1.49 -16.43
N SER A 49 3.16 -2.41 -16.62
CA SER A 49 2.25 -2.83 -15.56
C SER A 49 3.01 -3.44 -14.38
N LEU A 50 4.01 -4.27 -14.64
CA LEU A 50 4.85 -4.86 -13.60
C LEU A 50 5.63 -3.80 -12.82
N ILE A 51 6.23 -2.84 -13.53
CA ILE A 51 6.99 -1.75 -12.89
C ILE A 51 6.09 -0.90 -12.00
N LEU A 52 4.88 -0.56 -12.48
CA LEU A 52 3.94 0.24 -11.71
C LEU A 52 3.51 -0.46 -10.42
N ILE A 53 3.20 -1.75 -10.49
CA ILE A 53 2.80 -2.50 -9.29
C ILE A 53 3.97 -2.68 -8.32
N MET A 54 5.18 -2.90 -8.84
CA MET A 54 6.37 -2.99 -7.98
C MET A 54 6.63 -1.67 -7.28
N PHE A 55 6.47 -0.54 -7.97
CA PHE A 55 6.61 0.78 -7.36
C PHE A 55 5.62 0.95 -6.22
N ALA A 56 4.36 0.59 -6.44
CA ALA A 56 3.33 0.69 -5.41
C ALA A 56 3.63 -0.23 -4.22
N GLU A 57 4.00 -1.47 -4.49
CA GLU A 57 4.21 -2.47 -3.43
C GLU A 57 5.50 -2.25 -2.65
N ILE A 58 6.57 -1.78 -3.28
CA ILE A 58 7.87 -1.58 -2.63
C ILE A 58 8.01 -0.15 -2.12
N GLY A 59 7.89 0.84 -3.02
CA GLY A 59 8.12 2.24 -2.68
C GLY A 59 7.14 2.77 -1.66
N CYS A 60 5.87 2.56 -1.91
CA CYS A 60 4.82 3.03 -1.00
C CYS A 60 4.86 2.27 0.34
N SER A 61 5.23 0.98 0.32
CA SER A 61 5.36 0.20 1.56
C SER A 61 6.46 0.75 2.46
N ILE A 62 7.59 1.12 1.92
CA ILE A 62 8.69 1.71 2.68
C ILE A 62 8.22 3.02 3.34
N LEU A 63 7.53 3.88 2.59
CA LEU A 63 6.96 5.12 3.12
C LEU A 63 5.95 4.85 4.23
N ILE A 64 5.09 3.87 4.06
CA ILE A 64 4.05 3.52 5.03
C ILE A 64 4.66 2.93 6.31
N ILE A 65 5.69 2.10 6.19
CA ILE A 65 6.39 1.55 7.37
C ILE A 65 6.97 2.68 8.22
N ALA A 66 7.62 3.65 7.57
CA ALA A 66 8.15 4.83 8.25
C ALA A 66 7.05 5.77 8.75
N GLY A 67 5.88 5.70 8.13
CA GLY A 67 4.79 6.62 8.41
C GLY A 67 4.97 7.98 7.76
N LEU A 68 5.68 8.02 6.64
CA LEU A 68 5.91 9.26 5.89
C LEU A 68 4.99 9.31 4.69
N LEU A 69 4.24 10.42 4.53
CA LEU A 69 3.24 10.59 3.48
C LEU A 69 2.28 9.39 3.43
N THR A 70 1.86 8.90 4.59
CA THR A 70 1.15 7.63 4.72
C THR A 70 -0.13 7.59 3.89
N ARG A 71 -1.00 8.58 4.03
CA ARG A 71 -2.26 8.59 3.28
C ARG A 71 -2.03 8.67 1.78
N LEU A 72 -1.09 9.51 1.35
CA LEU A 72 -0.75 9.63 -0.07
C LEU A 72 -0.18 8.31 -0.61
N ALA A 73 0.68 7.65 0.17
CA ALA A 73 1.30 6.39 -0.22
C ALA A 73 0.30 5.22 -0.31
N THR A 74 -0.86 5.30 0.38
CA THR A 74 -1.90 4.27 0.26
C THR A 74 -2.61 4.31 -1.10
N LEU A 75 -2.67 5.47 -1.76
CA LEU A 75 -3.43 5.63 -3.00
C LEU A 75 -2.96 4.74 -4.15
N PRO A 76 -1.65 4.66 -4.47
CA PRO A 76 -1.20 3.73 -5.51
C PRO A 76 -1.47 2.27 -5.16
N VAL A 77 -1.34 1.89 -3.89
CA VAL A 77 -1.61 0.53 -3.43
C VAL A 77 -3.10 0.20 -3.57
N ILE A 78 -3.97 1.12 -3.14
CA ILE A 78 -5.43 0.96 -3.27
C ILE A 78 -5.82 0.81 -4.73
N THR A 79 -5.26 1.65 -5.60
CA THR A 79 -5.52 1.57 -7.04
C THR A 79 -5.07 0.22 -7.60
N GLY A 80 -3.86 -0.21 -7.28
CA GLY A 80 -3.32 -1.49 -7.75
C GLY A 80 -4.14 -2.68 -7.27
N MET A 81 -4.52 -2.69 -5.99
CA MET A 81 -5.32 -3.78 -5.44
C MET A 81 -6.74 -3.78 -5.99
N GLY A 82 -7.33 -2.61 -6.21
CA GLY A 82 -8.64 -2.48 -6.85
C GLY A 82 -8.63 -3.02 -8.27
N VAL A 83 -7.63 -2.66 -9.05
CA VAL A 83 -7.47 -3.19 -10.42
C VAL A 83 -7.26 -4.71 -10.37
N ALA A 84 -6.42 -5.20 -9.48
CA ALA A 84 -6.18 -6.64 -9.34
C ALA A 84 -7.48 -7.40 -9.01
N ALA A 85 -8.25 -6.90 -8.05
CA ALA A 85 -9.46 -7.57 -7.59
C ALA A 85 -10.61 -7.53 -8.62
N PHE A 86 -10.80 -6.38 -9.27
CA PHE A 86 -11.99 -6.14 -10.10
C PHE A 86 -11.74 -6.21 -11.59
N VAL A 87 -10.50 -6.06 -12.05
CA VAL A 87 -10.16 -6.12 -13.47
C VAL A 87 -9.36 -7.36 -13.80
N THR A 88 -8.20 -7.54 -13.16
CA THR A 88 -7.31 -8.66 -13.45
C THR A 88 -7.96 -10.00 -13.14
N HIS A 89 -8.64 -10.10 -12.00
CA HIS A 89 -9.30 -11.32 -11.53
C HIS A 89 -10.82 -11.30 -11.76
N ALA A 90 -11.30 -10.41 -12.63
CA ALA A 90 -12.72 -10.38 -12.98
C ALA A 90 -13.13 -11.73 -13.61
N GLY A 91 -14.17 -12.34 -13.05
CA GLY A 91 -14.62 -13.66 -13.51
C GLY A 91 -13.91 -14.83 -12.87
N ASP A 92 -12.84 -14.62 -12.12
CA ASP A 92 -12.16 -15.66 -11.38
C ASP A 92 -12.91 -16.00 -10.08
N PRO A 93 -12.69 -17.21 -9.50
CA PRO A 93 -13.27 -17.54 -8.20
C PRO A 93 -12.83 -16.56 -7.12
N PHE A 94 -13.63 -16.41 -6.06
CA PHE A 94 -13.33 -15.52 -4.93
C PHE A 94 -11.94 -15.82 -4.34
N SER A 95 -11.56 -17.09 -4.26
CA SER A 95 -10.25 -17.49 -3.72
C SER A 95 -9.07 -16.84 -4.47
N ALA A 96 -9.22 -16.57 -5.75
CA ALA A 96 -8.17 -15.93 -6.55
C ALA A 96 -8.02 -14.44 -6.27
N ARG A 97 -9.11 -13.78 -5.84
CA ARG A 97 -9.12 -12.33 -5.59
C ARG A 97 -9.14 -11.96 -4.11
N GLU A 98 -9.22 -12.96 -3.22
CA GLU A 98 -9.36 -12.74 -1.78
C GLU A 98 -8.26 -11.86 -1.20
N LEU A 99 -7.00 -12.16 -1.56
CA LEU A 99 -5.85 -11.40 -1.07
C LEU A 99 -5.90 -9.93 -1.49
N SER A 100 -6.22 -9.68 -2.77
CA SER A 100 -6.33 -8.30 -3.28
C SER A 100 -7.45 -7.54 -2.59
N LEU A 101 -8.60 -8.18 -2.36
CA LEU A 101 -9.72 -7.58 -1.64
C LEU A 101 -9.36 -7.30 -0.19
N LEU A 102 -8.66 -8.22 0.47
CA LEU A 102 -8.21 -8.04 1.85
C LEU A 102 -7.28 -6.84 1.97
N PHE A 103 -6.27 -6.75 1.12
CA PHE A 103 -5.35 -5.61 1.12
C PHE A 103 -6.07 -4.32 0.77
N LEU A 104 -6.99 -4.35 -0.20
CA LEU A 104 -7.78 -3.18 -0.57
C LEU A 104 -8.53 -2.64 0.66
N GLY A 105 -9.22 -3.50 1.39
CA GLY A 105 -9.95 -3.13 2.59
C GLY A 105 -9.04 -2.58 3.68
N LEU A 106 -7.92 -3.25 3.94
CA LEU A 106 -6.97 -2.83 4.97
C LEU A 106 -6.34 -1.48 4.65
N TYR A 107 -5.99 -1.23 3.39
CA TYR A 107 -5.42 0.06 2.98
C TYR A 107 -6.47 1.17 2.97
N LEU A 108 -7.74 0.87 2.70
CA LEU A 108 -8.81 1.84 2.87
C LEU A 108 -8.95 2.26 4.34
N VAL A 109 -8.85 1.30 5.27
CA VAL A 109 -8.84 1.60 6.70
C VAL A 109 -7.67 2.50 7.05
N LEU A 110 -6.48 2.19 6.54
CA LEU A 110 -5.29 3.01 6.78
C LEU A 110 -5.44 4.42 6.21
N LEU A 111 -6.05 4.56 5.04
CA LEU A 111 -6.33 5.87 4.44
C LEU A 111 -7.24 6.70 5.35
N ILE A 112 -8.25 6.08 5.94
CA ILE A 112 -9.21 6.75 6.83
C ILE A 112 -8.54 7.13 8.15
N THR A 113 -7.83 6.19 8.79
CA THR A 113 -7.20 6.41 10.10
C THR A 113 -5.96 7.29 10.05
N GLY A 114 -5.21 7.20 8.95
CA GLY A 114 -3.89 7.79 8.86
C GLY A 114 -2.87 6.97 9.65
N PRO A 115 -1.63 7.49 9.82
CA PRO A 115 -0.51 6.72 10.36
C PRO A 115 -0.48 6.56 11.88
N GLY A 116 -1.27 7.36 12.61
CA GLY A 116 -1.22 7.39 14.07
C GLY A 116 -0.11 8.29 14.61
N GLY A 117 0.00 8.34 15.95
CA GLY A 117 0.95 9.21 16.64
C GLY A 117 2.41 8.79 16.51
N PHE A 118 2.69 7.51 16.33
CA PHE A 118 4.06 7.00 16.18
C PHE A 118 4.46 6.93 14.72
N SER A 119 4.63 8.09 14.08
CA SER A 119 4.94 8.17 12.65
C SER A 119 5.73 9.43 12.33
N VAL A 120 6.47 9.39 11.23
CA VAL A 120 7.19 10.57 10.71
C VAL A 120 6.21 11.68 10.35
N ASP A 121 5.03 11.34 9.78
CA ASP A 121 3.98 12.30 9.47
C ASP A 121 3.53 13.07 10.70
N HIS A 122 3.28 12.37 11.79
CA HIS A 122 2.85 13.01 13.04
C HIS A 122 3.92 13.98 13.55
N PHE A 123 5.18 13.55 13.50
CA PHE A 123 6.32 14.38 13.94
C PHE A 123 6.43 15.64 13.09
N LEU A 124 6.36 15.50 11.76
CA LEU A 124 6.52 16.63 10.83
C LEU A 124 5.32 17.59 10.85
N PHE A 125 4.10 17.05 10.78
CA PHE A 125 2.90 17.87 10.69
C PHE A 125 2.45 18.44 12.02
N ARG A 126 2.89 17.87 13.14
CA ARG A 126 2.65 18.44 14.46
C ARG A 126 3.27 19.83 14.60
N LYS A 127 4.49 20.02 14.05
CA LYS A 127 5.15 21.32 14.02
C LYS A 127 4.34 22.33 13.21
N LYS A 128 3.76 21.90 12.09
CA LYS A 128 2.97 22.78 11.22
C LYS A 128 1.66 23.23 11.87
N LYS A 129 0.96 22.33 12.60
CA LYS A 129 -0.24 22.68 13.35
C LYS A 129 0.04 23.65 14.49
N TRP A 130 1.20 23.54 15.10
CA TRP A 130 1.60 24.44 16.19
C TRP A 130 1.81 25.87 15.66
N PHE A 131 2.37 26.02 14.49
CA PHE A 131 2.56 27.32 13.84
C PHE A 131 1.23 27.94 13.39
N SER A 132 0.24 27.17 13.03
CA SER A 132 -1.04 27.69 12.53
C SER A 132 -1.96 28.15 13.64
N ARG A 133 -1.65 27.87 14.91
CA ARG A 133 -2.43 28.28 16.08
C ARG A 133 -1.94 29.61 16.71
N LYS A 134 -0.89 30.19 16.15
CA LYS A 134 -0.39 31.52 16.54
C LYS A 134 -0.77 32.55 15.49
#